data_f542e98f8d8f173801461a5634968520
#
_entry.id   f542e98f8d8f173801461a5634968520
#
_cell.length_a   1.000
_cell.length_b   1.000
_cell.length_c   1.000
_cell.angle_alpha   90.00
_cell.angle_beta   90.00
_cell.angle_gamma   90.00
#
_symmetry.space_group_name_H-M   'P 1'
#
loop_
_entity.id
_entity.type
_entity.pdbx_description
1 polymer ?
#
loop_
_entity_poly.entity_id
_entity_poly.type
_entity_poly.pdbx_seq_one_letter_code
_entity_poly.pdbx_strand_id
1 'polypeptide(L)'
;MTLNVLFVGGTGQISLPCVELAIAAGHKVSVFNRGQRAEPLPKGAISIIGDMKDPQSYAQLGQQHWDVVNQFMVFTPEQMQQDIATFSGKVGQYIFISSASVYQKHPFAYMTSEATTPAVNPWWPYSQAKIACENLMKASSLPWTNVRPSHTTRTGLPTMLNEGDSVALRMLAGKPVLVAGDGTAIWTLTRSEDFAKPYVKLFANPAALKEDFHITGDVGFTWDAIYMSIAKGLGVEAKLAHVPTDTLIRYKPDWAGPLLGDKTWTTLFDNSKIKRVAGDFSCETDLDKILVEPIRFLKQRLAAKTPVNQELDPLIDRICAEQAALGA
;
A
#
# COMPACT_ATOMS: atom_id res chain seq x y z
N MET A 1 7.50 15.50 23.62
CA MET A 1 8.68 16.15 22.94
C MET A 1 8.26 16.45 21.50
N THR A 2 8.54 17.65 20.98
CA THR A 2 8.30 18.01 19.58
C THR A 2 9.47 17.49 18.74
N LEU A 3 9.20 16.66 17.73
CA LEU A 3 10.21 16.10 16.83
C LEU A 3 10.27 16.89 15.52
N ASN A 4 11.45 16.93 14.89
CA ASN A 4 11.66 17.42 13.52
C ASN A 4 11.53 16.22 12.57
N VAL A 5 10.41 16.13 11.86
CA VAL A 5 10.00 14.97 11.08
C VAL A 5 9.99 15.29 9.59
N LEU A 6 10.66 14.47 8.78
CA LEU A 6 10.63 14.54 7.33
C LEU A 6 9.76 13.41 6.76
N PHE A 7 8.89 13.75 5.82
CA PHE A 7 8.23 12.80 4.95
C PHE A 7 8.73 12.95 3.51
N VAL A 8 9.34 11.91 2.96
CA VAL A 8 9.64 11.81 1.53
C VAL A 8 8.43 11.16 0.85
N GLY A 9 7.62 11.95 0.12
CA GLY A 9 6.38 11.48 -0.49
C GLY A 9 5.15 11.55 0.44
N GLY A 10 5.00 12.58 1.24
CA GLY A 10 3.93 12.74 2.26
C GLY A 10 2.51 13.04 1.75
N THR A 11 2.24 13.01 0.44
CA THR A 11 0.92 13.30 -0.16
C THR A 11 0.25 12.08 -0.80
N GLY A 12 0.77 10.88 -0.54
CA GLY A 12 0.26 9.63 -1.08
C GLY A 12 -0.96 9.08 -0.35
N GLN A 13 -1.49 7.96 -0.85
CA GLN A 13 -2.63 7.26 -0.26
C GLN A 13 -2.39 6.88 1.20
N ILE A 14 -1.20 6.35 1.51
CA ILE A 14 -0.83 5.91 2.87
C ILE A 14 -0.27 7.07 3.70
N SER A 15 0.58 7.90 3.08
CA SER A 15 1.37 8.89 3.81
C SER A 15 0.58 10.10 4.31
N LEU A 16 -0.47 10.53 3.59
CA LEU A 16 -1.19 11.76 3.95
C LEU A 16 -1.81 11.70 5.36
N PRO A 17 -2.55 10.65 5.77
CA PRO A 17 -3.03 10.55 7.15
C PRO A 17 -1.90 10.47 8.19
N CYS A 18 -0.74 9.90 7.83
CA CYS A 18 0.43 9.90 8.71
C CYS A 18 0.99 11.32 8.92
N VAL A 19 1.04 12.14 7.88
CA VAL A 19 1.42 13.55 7.96
C VAL A 19 0.46 14.32 8.84
N GLU A 20 -0.85 14.16 8.63
CA GLU A 20 -1.90 14.82 9.41
C GLU A 20 -1.81 14.48 10.90
N LEU A 21 -1.67 13.19 11.24
CA LEU A 21 -1.53 12.75 12.62
C LEU A 21 -0.21 13.20 13.26
N ALA A 22 0.89 13.25 12.52
CA ALA A 22 2.16 13.75 13.02
C ALA A 22 2.08 15.25 13.38
N ILE A 23 1.38 16.04 12.56
CA ILE A 23 1.10 17.45 12.85
C ILE A 23 0.20 17.58 14.07
N ALA A 24 -0.88 16.80 14.14
CA ALA A 24 -1.82 16.81 15.28
C ALA A 24 -1.14 16.38 16.58
N ALA A 25 -0.11 15.52 16.53
CA ALA A 25 0.72 15.15 17.68
C ALA A 25 1.72 16.26 18.11
N GLY A 26 1.74 17.40 17.42
CA GLY A 26 2.58 18.56 17.74
C GLY A 26 4.02 18.48 17.23
N HIS A 27 4.28 17.64 16.22
CA HIS A 27 5.58 17.55 15.58
C HIS A 27 5.78 18.66 14.54
N LYS A 28 7.03 19.05 14.30
CA LYS A 28 7.40 19.92 13.17
C LYS A 28 7.57 19.02 11.94
N VAL A 29 6.63 19.09 11.01
CA VAL A 29 6.57 18.18 9.86
C VAL A 29 6.96 18.89 8.58
N SER A 30 7.97 18.36 7.91
CA SER A 30 8.39 18.75 6.55
C SER A 30 8.01 17.65 5.55
N VAL A 31 7.56 18.05 4.38
CA VAL A 31 7.17 17.13 3.29
C VAL A 31 7.97 17.45 2.04
N PHE A 32 8.81 16.51 1.62
CA PHE A 32 9.53 16.59 0.34
C PHE A 32 8.69 15.99 -0.78
N ASN A 33 8.38 16.82 -1.78
CA ASN A 33 7.62 16.41 -2.96
C ASN A 33 7.87 17.36 -4.15
N ARG A 34 7.36 16.99 -5.33
CA ARG A 34 7.53 17.76 -6.58
C ARG A 34 6.61 18.99 -6.70
N GLY A 35 5.74 19.24 -5.73
CA GLY A 35 4.79 20.36 -5.77
C GLY A 35 3.68 20.25 -6.83
N GLN A 36 3.53 19.10 -7.50
CA GLN A 36 2.65 18.94 -8.67
C GLN A 36 1.24 18.44 -8.34
N ARG A 37 0.91 18.22 -7.07
CA ARG A 37 -0.44 17.74 -6.69
C ARG A 37 -1.41 18.91 -6.55
N ALA A 38 -2.65 18.67 -7.00
CA ALA A 38 -3.74 19.64 -6.89
C ALA A 38 -4.19 19.85 -5.43
N GLU A 39 -4.08 18.81 -4.58
CA GLU A 39 -4.44 18.92 -3.15
C GLU A 39 -3.33 19.65 -2.39
N PRO A 40 -3.65 20.69 -1.63
CA PRO A 40 -2.67 21.38 -0.78
C PRO A 40 -2.17 20.47 0.32
N LEU A 41 -0.96 20.75 0.83
CA LEU A 41 -0.46 20.08 2.02
C LEU A 41 -1.34 20.41 3.23
N PRO A 42 -1.46 19.50 4.21
CA PRO A 42 -2.14 19.78 5.46
C PRO A 42 -1.59 21.04 6.13
N LYS A 43 -2.49 21.81 6.73
CA LYS A 43 -2.09 23.05 7.45
C LYS A 43 -1.09 22.69 8.56
N GLY A 44 0.04 23.38 8.58
CA GLY A 44 1.13 23.11 9.51
C GLY A 44 2.27 22.28 8.92
N ALA A 45 2.11 21.68 7.74
CA ALA A 45 3.21 21.06 7.03
C ALA A 45 4.10 22.09 6.33
N ILE A 46 5.41 21.89 6.39
CA ILE A 46 6.42 22.68 5.69
C ILE A 46 6.72 21.98 4.36
N SER A 47 6.52 22.68 3.25
CA SER A 47 6.84 22.13 1.93
C SER A 47 8.33 22.27 1.61
N ILE A 48 8.96 21.18 1.19
CA ILE A 48 10.29 21.15 0.58
C ILE A 48 10.10 20.65 -0.85
N ILE A 49 10.27 21.56 -1.82
CA ILE A 49 10.08 21.23 -3.24
C ILE A 49 11.36 20.60 -3.79
N GLY A 50 11.23 19.47 -4.46
CA GLY A 50 12.33 18.78 -5.12
C GLY A 50 11.92 17.44 -5.73
N ASP A 51 12.80 16.87 -6.54
CA ASP A 51 12.61 15.55 -7.15
C ASP A 51 13.68 14.58 -6.64
N MET A 52 13.25 13.42 -6.19
CA MET A 52 14.15 12.33 -5.78
C MET A 52 15.06 11.84 -6.93
N LYS A 53 14.64 12.05 -8.17
CA LYS A 53 15.43 11.72 -9.38
C LYS A 53 16.52 12.75 -9.69
N ASP A 54 16.46 13.92 -9.09
CA ASP A 54 17.50 14.95 -9.17
C ASP A 54 18.40 14.86 -7.93
N PRO A 55 19.66 14.36 -8.08
CA PRO A 55 20.56 14.16 -6.96
C PRO A 55 20.88 15.46 -6.19
N GLN A 56 20.95 16.62 -6.87
CA GLN A 56 21.22 17.91 -6.22
C GLN A 56 20.03 18.32 -5.36
N SER A 57 18.84 18.24 -5.92
CA SER A 57 17.58 18.51 -5.20
C SER A 57 17.41 17.58 -3.99
N TYR A 58 17.77 16.31 -4.13
CA TYR A 58 17.63 15.34 -3.05
C TYR A 58 18.69 15.52 -1.95
N ALA A 59 19.92 15.86 -2.31
CA ALA A 59 21.03 16.04 -1.36
C ALA A 59 20.77 17.16 -0.33
N GLN A 60 19.90 18.13 -0.61
CA GLN A 60 19.52 19.17 0.35
C GLN A 60 18.93 18.60 1.65
N LEU A 61 18.27 17.41 1.57
CA LEU A 61 17.67 16.77 2.73
C LEU A 61 18.71 16.31 3.76
N GLY A 62 19.94 16.04 3.31
CA GLY A 62 21.06 15.68 4.16
C GLY A 62 21.85 16.86 4.72
N GLN A 63 21.41 18.11 4.53
CA GLN A 63 22.09 19.30 5.05
C GLN A 63 21.73 19.63 6.50
N GLN A 64 20.71 18.97 7.06
CA GLN A 64 20.29 19.13 8.44
C GLN A 64 20.08 17.79 9.12
N HIS A 65 19.92 17.80 10.43
CA HIS A 65 19.55 16.61 11.21
C HIS A 65 18.02 16.51 11.29
N TRP A 66 17.52 15.28 11.12
CA TRP A 66 16.11 14.92 11.31
C TRP A 66 15.97 13.96 12.49
N ASP A 67 14.99 14.19 13.37
CA ASP A 67 14.69 13.21 14.40
C ASP A 67 14.10 11.94 13.79
N VAL A 68 13.21 12.10 12.78
CA VAL A 68 12.61 10.98 12.06
C VAL A 68 12.52 11.31 10.56
N VAL A 69 12.96 10.40 9.72
CA VAL A 69 12.73 10.41 8.27
C VAL A 69 11.76 9.29 7.91
N ASN A 70 10.68 9.61 7.23
CA ASN A 70 9.65 8.68 6.75
C ASN A 70 9.77 8.53 5.24
N GLN A 71 10.21 7.39 4.76
CA GLN A 71 10.51 7.15 3.35
C GLN A 71 9.42 6.32 2.66
N PHE A 72 8.59 6.98 1.86
CA PHE A 72 7.48 6.37 1.09
C PHE A 72 7.81 6.15 -0.38
N MET A 73 8.94 6.66 -0.88
CA MET A 73 9.22 6.77 -2.32
C MET A 73 10.39 5.92 -2.80
N VAL A 74 10.98 5.06 -1.95
CA VAL A 74 12.02 4.12 -2.34
C VAL A 74 11.41 2.81 -2.83
N PHE A 75 11.69 2.46 -4.08
CA PHE A 75 11.19 1.27 -4.77
C PHE A 75 12.31 0.40 -5.36
N THR A 76 13.54 0.93 -5.46
CA THR A 76 14.69 0.21 -6.03
C THR A 76 15.90 0.26 -5.11
N PRO A 77 16.82 -0.73 -5.23
CA PRO A 77 18.08 -0.74 -4.48
C PRO A 77 18.93 0.54 -4.64
N GLU A 78 18.96 1.12 -5.84
CA GLU A 78 19.70 2.34 -6.13
C GLU A 78 19.15 3.54 -5.36
N GLN A 79 17.82 3.63 -5.26
CA GLN A 79 17.16 4.66 -4.44
C GLN A 79 17.47 4.47 -2.96
N MET A 80 17.53 3.22 -2.46
CA MET A 80 17.92 2.94 -1.08
C MET A 80 19.38 3.31 -0.82
N GLN A 81 20.29 3.06 -1.76
CA GLN A 81 21.70 3.49 -1.66
C GLN A 81 21.82 5.03 -1.60
N GLN A 82 21.02 5.74 -2.39
CA GLN A 82 20.94 7.21 -2.34
C GLN A 82 20.49 7.69 -0.95
N ASP A 83 19.49 7.05 -0.36
CA ASP A 83 19.00 7.39 0.98
C ASP A 83 20.07 7.12 2.06
N ILE A 84 20.72 5.97 1.99
CA ILE A 84 21.82 5.64 2.91
C ILE A 84 22.90 6.71 2.85
N ALA A 85 23.32 7.13 1.65
CA ALA A 85 24.30 8.19 1.47
C ALA A 85 23.81 9.56 1.99
N THR A 86 22.53 9.87 1.83
CA THR A 86 21.95 11.16 2.23
C THR A 86 21.77 11.26 3.74
N PHE A 87 21.30 10.20 4.40
CA PHE A 87 20.83 10.26 5.80
C PHE A 87 21.76 9.63 6.82
N SER A 88 22.82 8.87 6.43
CA SER A 88 23.76 8.28 7.40
C SER A 88 24.38 9.36 8.29
N GLY A 89 24.28 9.18 9.60
CA GLY A 89 24.77 10.13 10.62
C GLY A 89 23.95 11.41 10.76
N LYS A 90 22.82 11.55 10.04
CA LYS A 90 21.99 12.77 10.00
C LYS A 90 20.55 12.54 10.41
N VAL A 91 20.21 11.35 10.89
CA VAL A 91 18.84 10.98 11.28
C VAL A 91 18.86 10.21 12.59
N GLY A 92 17.90 10.50 13.48
CA GLY A 92 17.67 9.73 14.70
C GLY A 92 16.95 8.42 14.47
N GLN A 93 16.01 8.39 13.51
CA GLN A 93 15.30 7.19 13.06
C GLN A 93 14.91 7.32 11.59
N TYR A 94 15.22 6.30 10.81
CA TYR A 94 14.85 6.19 9.39
C TYR A 94 13.77 5.11 9.25
N ILE A 95 12.53 5.51 8.93
CA ILE A 95 11.41 4.59 8.75
C ILE A 95 11.20 4.34 7.26
N PHE A 96 11.43 3.11 6.83
CA PHE A 96 11.23 2.67 5.45
C PHE A 96 9.86 2.02 5.27
N ILE A 97 9.10 2.49 4.29
CA ILE A 97 7.86 1.83 3.87
C ILE A 97 8.17 0.78 2.82
N SER A 98 8.19 -0.47 3.27
CA SER A 98 8.29 -1.65 2.43
C SER A 98 6.90 -2.11 1.96
N SER A 99 6.61 -3.38 1.97
CA SER A 99 5.31 -3.96 1.59
C SER A 99 5.12 -5.32 2.24
N ALA A 100 3.91 -5.66 2.65
CA ALA A 100 3.58 -7.02 3.09
C ALA A 100 3.64 -8.06 1.95
N SER A 101 3.70 -7.63 0.69
CA SER A 101 3.94 -8.53 -0.44
C SER A 101 5.33 -9.20 -0.43
N VAL A 102 6.26 -8.71 0.39
CA VAL A 102 7.59 -9.34 0.56
C VAL A 102 7.52 -10.69 1.25
N TYR A 103 6.50 -10.94 2.08
CA TYR A 103 6.37 -12.20 2.80
C TYR A 103 6.16 -13.37 1.85
N GLN A 104 6.79 -14.50 2.20
CA GLN A 104 6.64 -15.76 1.48
C GLN A 104 5.17 -16.13 1.34
N LYS A 105 4.77 -16.46 0.12
CA LYS A 105 3.45 -17.03 -0.18
C LYS A 105 3.54 -18.56 -0.12
N HIS A 106 2.43 -19.25 -0.02
CA HIS A 106 2.32 -20.64 0.41
C HIS A 106 2.79 -20.88 1.85
N PRO A 107 2.33 -20.10 2.82
CA PRO A 107 2.66 -20.41 4.20
C PRO A 107 2.01 -21.74 4.60
N PHE A 108 2.71 -22.54 5.39
CA PHE A 108 2.13 -23.68 6.07
C PHE A 108 1.14 -23.24 7.17
N ALA A 109 1.14 -21.96 7.53
CA ALA A 109 0.22 -21.34 8.47
C ALA A 109 -0.38 -20.06 7.86
N TYR A 110 -1.67 -19.81 8.09
CA TYR A 110 -2.37 -18.65 7.50
C TYR A 110 -2.05 -17.31 8.18
N MET A 111 -1.53 -17.32 9.41
CA MET A 111 -1.14 -16.08 10.09
C MET A 111 0.29 -15.71 9.74
N THR A 112 0.44 -14.60 9.01
CA THR A 112 1.74 -14.02 8.72
C THR A 112 2.26 -13.26 9.93
N SER A 113 3.51 -13.52 10.34
CA SER A 113 4.18 -12.74 11.39
C SER A 113 5.60 -12.37 10.98
N GLU A 114 6.12 -11.28 11.53
CA GLU A 114 7.48 -10.82 11.25
C GLU A 114 8.54 -11.81 11.73
N ALA A 115 8.21 -12.60 12.78
CA ALA A 115 9.13 -13.54 13.40
C ALA A 115 9.27 -14.86 12.64
N THR A 116 8.19 -15.34 12.00
CA THR A 116 8.12 -16.70 11.46
C THR A 116 7.97 -16.77 9.95
N THR A 117 7.52 -15.68 9.31
CA THR A 117 7.30 -15.67 7.86
C THR A 117 8.48 -15.01 7.15
N PRO A 118 9.28 -15.75 6.36
CA PRO A 118 10.40 -15.18 5.63
C PRO A 118 10.00 -14.10 4.64
N ALA A 119 10.88 -13.12 4.42
CA ALA A 119 10.76 -12.15 3.34
C ALA A 119 11.35 -12.75 2.06
N VAL A 120 10.54 -13.51 1.33
CA VAL A 120 10.90 -14.19 0.06
C VAL A 120 9.70 -14.15 -0.89
N ASN A 121 9.88 -13.57 -2.05
CA ASN A 121 8.85 -13.55 -3.09
C ASN A 121 9.50 -13.74 -4.48
N PRO A 122 9.49 -14.95 -5.04
CA PRO A 122 10.11 -15.21 -6.34
C PRO A 122 9.28 -14.73 -7.53
N TRP A 123 8.01 -14.37 -7.33
CA TRP A 123 7.05 -14.13 -8.39
C TRP A 123 6.98 -12.67 -8.85
N TRP A 124 7.22 -11.74 -7.92
CA TRP A 124 6.94 -10.34 -8.19
C TRP A 124 8.21 -9.46 -8.11
N PRO A 125 8.66 -8.90 -9.25
CA PRO A 125 9.84 -8.02 -9.28
C PRO A 125 9.76 -6.84 -8.30
N TYR A 126 8.56 -6.28 -8.11
CA TYR A 126 8.33 -5.24 -7.10
C TYR A 126 8.69 -5.71 -5.68
N SER A 127 8.23 -6.90 -5.30
CA SER A 127 8.52 -7.45 -3.97
C SER A 127 9.99 -7.81 -3.82
N GLN A 128 10.62 -8.33 -4.88
CA GLN A 128 12.07 -8.60 -4.91
C GLN A 128 12.88 -7.32 -4.71
N ALA A 129 12.49 -6.23 -5.39
CA ALA A 129 13.14 -4.93 -5.22
C ALA A 129 12.96 -4.39 -3.78
N LYS A 130 11.77 -4.51 -3.19
CA LYS A 130 11.54 -4.13 -1.79
C LYS A 130 12.38 -4.96 -0.81
N ILE A 131 12.50 -6.28 -1.02
CA ILE A 131 13.38 -7.16 -0.23
C ILE A 131 14.85 -6.70 -0.35
N ALA A 132 15.31 -6.39 -1.55
CA ALA A 132 16.67 -5.90 -1.77
C ALA A 132 16.90 -4.55 -1.05
N CYS A 133 15.91 -3.64 -1.06
CA CYS A 133 15.97 -2.39 -0.28
C CYS A 133 16.05 -2.65 1.22
N GLU A 134 15.22 -3.56 1.76
CA GLU A 134 15.28 -3.93 3.17
C GLU A 134 16.68 -4.46 3.56
N ASN A 135 17.27 -5.34 2.74
CA ASN A 135 18.58 -5.91 3.00
C ASN A 135 19.68 -4.85 3.00
N LEU A 136 19.67 -3.92 2.04
CA LEU A 136 20.63 -2.81 1.98
C LEU A 136 20.48 -1.89 3.21
N MET A 137 19.26 -1.51 3.57
CA MET A 137 18.99 -0.70 4.74
C MET A 137 19.48 -1.37 6.02
N LYS A 138 19.16 -2.66 6.21
CA LYS A 138 19.56 -3.45 7.39
C LYS A 138 21.07 -3.61 7.52
N ALA A 139 21.79 -3.68 6.41
CA ALA A 139 23.25 -3.76 6.38
C ALA A 139 23.95 -2.39 6.57
N SER A 140 23.19 -1.29 6.55
CA SER A 140 23.72 0.06 6.68
C SER A 140 23.85 0.52 8.13
N SER A 141 24.44 1.71 8.31
CA SER A 141 24.53 2.39 9.63
C SER A 141 23.26 3.16 10.01
N LEU A 142 22.22 3.17 9.19
CA LEU A 142 20.97 3.88 9.50
C LEU A 142 20.32 3.30 10.78
N PRO A 143 19.79 4.14 11.68
CA PRO A 143 18.92 3.72 12.78
C PRO A 143 17.52 3.41 12.21
N TRP A 144 17.41 2.27 11.53
CA TRP A 144 16.25 1.95 10.72
C TRP A 144 15.07 1.37 11.52
N THR A 145 13.88 1.58 10.97
CA THR A 145 12.64 0.86 11.28
C THR A 145 11.99 0.48 9.95
N ASN A 146 11.63 -0.76 9.77
CA ASN A 146 10.99 -1.24 8.54
C ASN A 146 9.49 -1.45 8.76
N VAL A 147 8.65 -0.88 7.90
CA VAL A 147 7.19 -1.02 8.00
C VAL A 147 6.64 -1.59 6.71
N ARG A 148 5.88 -2.68 6.81
CA ARG A 148 5.27 -3.43 5.72
C ARG A 148 3.75 -3.25 5.76
N PRO A 149 3.18 -2.25 5.08
CA PRO A 149 1.73 -2.14 4.93
C PRO A 149 1.21 -3.28 4.05
N SER A 150 0.00 -3.77 4.34
CA SER A 150 -0.79 -4.58 3.41
C SER A 150 -1.53 -3.65 2.44
N HIS A 151 -2.63 -4.10 1.84
CA HIS A 151 -3.40 -3.25 0.94
C HIS A 151 -4.13 -2.14 1.73
N THR A 152 -3.56 -0.93 1.69
CA THR A 152 -4.16 0.24 2.32
C THR A 152 -5.13 0.95 1.37
N THR A 153 -6.29 1.35 1.88
CA THR A 153 -7.34 2.03 1.11
C THR A 153 -7.57 3.45 1.62
N ARG A 154 -7.72 4.41 0.71
CA ARG A 154 -8.20 5.77 0.96
C ARG A 154 -8.88 6.37 -0.29
N THR A 155 -8.14 6.50 -1.38
CA THR A 155 -8.63 7.15 -2.60
C THR A 155 -8.84 6.19 -3.76
N GLY A 156 -8.14 5.05 -3.78
CA GLY A 156 -8.22 4.03 -4.82
C GLY A 156 -9.03 2.82 -4.38
N LEU A 157 -9.76 2.22 -5.31
CA LEU A 157 -10.45 0.96 -5.08
C LEU A 157 -9.44 -0.19 -4.95
N PRO A 158 -9.67 -1.16 -4.04
CA PRO A 158 -8.92 -2.40 -4.03
C PRO A 158 -9.34 -3.29 -5.21
N THR A 159 -8.40 -3.60 -6.11
CA THR A 159 -8.64 -4.44 -7.28
C THR A 159 -7.57 -5.50 -7.44
N MET A 160 -7.93 -6.67 -8.01
CA MET A 160 -7.00 -7.81 -8.12
C MET A 160 -5.94 -7.60 -9.19
N LEU A 161 -6.31 -7.03 -10.33
CA LEU A 161 -5.48 -6.94 -11.53
C LEU A 161 -4.97 -5.52 -11.79
N ASN A 162 -5.08 -4.63 -10.79
CA ASN A 162 -4.72 -3.20 -10.89
C ASN A 162 -5.55 -2.43 -11.92
N GLU A 163 -6.80 -2.83 -12.14
CA GLU A 163 -7.74 -2.19 -13.09
C GLU A 163 -8.15 -0.78 -12.64
N GLY A 164 -7.98 -0.48 -11.36
CA GLY A 164 -8.37 0.81 -10.79
C GLY A 164 -9.86 1.10 -10.95
N ASP A 165 -10.19 2.33 -11.35
CA ASP A 165 -11.58 2.77 -11.48
C ASP A 165 -12.35 2.09 -12.64
N SER A 166 -11.65 1.40 -13.59
CA SER A 166 -12.29 0.63 -14.66
C SER A 166 -13.23 -0.46 -14.12
N VAL A 167 -12.87 -1.13 -13.01
CA VAL A 167 -13.77 -2.10 -12.35
C VAL A 167 -15.14 -1.49 -12.04
N ALA A 168 -15.15 -0.27 -11.48
CA ALA A 168 -16.40 0.41 -11.15
C ALA A 168 -17.19 0.82 -12.39
N LEU A 169 -16.53 1.28 -13.46
CA LEU A 169 -17.21 1.59 -14.73
C LEU A 169 -17.85 0.35 -15.35
N ARG A 170 -17.17 -0.80 -15.28
CA ARG A 170 -17.71 -2.08 -15.75
C ARG A 170 -18.95 -2.48 -14.92
N MET A 171 -18.89 -2.36 -13.60
CA MET A 171 -20.06 -2.64 -12.73
C MET A 171 -21.23 -1.72 -13.05
N LEU A 172 -21.00 -0.41 -13.19
CA LEU A 172 -22.03 0.57 -13.57
C LEU A 172 -22.63 0.29 -14.95
N ALA A 173 -21.86 -0.26 -15.88
CA ALA A 173 -22.31 -0.68 -17.21
C ALA A 173 -22.96 -2.08 -17.21
N GLY A 174 -23.11 -2.74 -16.06
CA GLY A 174 -23.65 -4.10 -15.94
C GLY A 174 -22.77 -5.17 -16.60
N LYS A 175 -21.49 -4.86 -16.84
CA LYS A 175 -20.49 -5.79 -17.39
C LYS A 175 -19.87 -6.66 -16.29
N PRO A 176 -19.42 -7.88 -16.59
CA PRO A 176 -18.72 -8.72 -15.63
C PRO A 176 -17.35 -8.13 -15.28
N VAL A 177 -16.88 -8.37 -14.05
CA VAL A 177 -15.54 -8.08 -13.55
C VAL A 177 -14.81 -9.37 -13.23
N LEU A 178 -13.51 -9.43 -13.51
CA LEU A 178 -12.71 -10.64 -13.28
C LEU A 178 -12.36 -10.82 -11.80
N VAL A 179 -12.43 -12.06 -11.36
CA VAL A 179 -11.95 -12.51 -10.06
C VAL A 179 -10.99 -13.68 -10.30
N ALA A 180 -9.77 -13.60 -9.82
CA ALA A 180 -8.81 -14.67 -9.96
C ALA A 180 -9.14 -15.81 -8.96
N GLY A 181 -9.15 -17.04 -9.46
CA GLY A 181 -9.54 -18.21 -8.68
C GLY A 181 -11.06 -18.28 -8.50
N ASP A 182 -11.49 -18.75 -7.35
CA ASP A 182 -12.90 -18.90 -6.96
C ASP A 182 -13.44 -17.73 -6.10
N GLY A 183 -12.64 -16.68 -5.92
CA GLY A 183 -13.01 -15.49 -5.15
C GLY A 183 -12.95 -15.66 -3.63
N THR A 184 -12.65 -16.86 -3.12
CA THR A 184 -12.67 -17.16 -1.68
C THR A 184 -11.36 -16.86 -0.95
N ALA A 185 -10.27 -16.57 -1.68
CA ALA A 185 -9.02 -16.14 -1.06
C ALA A 185 -9.25 -14.91 -0.18
N ILE A 186 -8.77 -14.95 1.05
CA ILE A 186 -8.99 -13.90 2.04
C ILE A 186 -7.90 -12.83 1.89
N TRP A 187 -8.32 -11.58 1.81
CA TRP A 187 -7.48 -10.42 1.64
C TRP A 187 -7.65 -9.41 2.78
N THR A 188 -6.55 -8.90 3.31
CA THR A 188 -6.58 -7.92 4.38
C THR A 188 -6.53 -6.50 3.82
N LEU A 189 -7.60 -5.73 4.06
CA LEU A 189 -7.68 -4.31 3.77
C LEU A 189 -7.42 -3.48 5.03
N THR A 190 -6.73 -2.36 4.86
CA THR A 190 -6.44 -1.44 5.96
C THR A 190 -6.77 -0.02 5.53
N ARG A 191 -7.59 0.71 6.26
CA ARG A 191 -7.77 2.13 5.99
C ARG A 191 -6.48 2.88 6.30
N SER A 192 -6.12 3.83 5.45
CA SER A 192 -4.89 4.61 5.66
C SER A 192 -4.89 5.39 6.97
N GLU A 193 -6.07 5.83 7.43
CA GLU A 193 -6.27 6.48 8.72
C GLU A 193 -6.00 5.53 9.90
N ASP A 194 -6.40 4.25 9.76
CA ASP A 194 -6.16 3.23 10.79
C ASP A 194 -4.68 2.82 10.82
N PHE A 195 -4.05 2.71 9.63
CA PHE A 195 -2.59 2.50 9.52
C PHE A 195 -1.80 3.62 10.21
N ALA A 196 -2.21 4.87 10.03
CA ALA A 196 -1.49 6.03 10.55
C ALA A 196 -1.43 6.09 12.08
N LYS A 197 -2.44 5.57 12.78
CA LYS A 197 -2.52 5.60 14.26
C LYS A 197 -1.33 4.93 14.94
N PRO A 198 -1.04 3.62 14.72
CA PRO A 198 0.13 2.98 15.28
C PRO A 198 1.43 3.44 14.62
N TYR A 199 1.40 3.84 13.33
CA TYR A 199 2.57 4.28 12.59
C TYR A 199 3.26 5.49 13.25
N VAL A 200 2.51 6.53 13.60
CA VAL A 200 3.06 7.73 14.26
C VAL A 200 3.59 7.43 15.66
N LYS A 201 3.11 6.37 16.31
CA LYS A 201 3.61 5.90 17.62
C LYS A 201 5.00 5.25 17.54
N LEU A 202 5.48 4.93 16.35
CA LEU A 202 6.84 4.42 16.14
C LEU A 202 7.89 5.55 16.13
N PHE A 203 7.48 6.82 16.01
CA PHE A 203 8.40 7.95 15.90
C PHE A 203 9.23 8.12 17.17
N ALA A 204 10.56 8.11 16.99
CA ALA A 204 11.56 8.17 18.07
C ALA A 204 11.30 7.14 19.19
N ASN A 205 10.64 6.03 18.88
CA ASN A 205 10.42 4.94 19.82
C ASN A 205 11.62 3.99 19.82
N PRO A 206 12.38 3.86 20.92
CA PRO A 206 13.56 2.99 20.96
C PRO A 206 13.24 1.51 20.68
N ALA A 207 12.01 1.05 21.03
CA ALA A 207 11.58 -0.32 20.77
C ALA A 207 11.25 -0.59 19.29
N ALA A 208 11.25 0.47 18.45
CA ALA A 208 11.03 0.33 17.02
C ALA A 208 12.33 0.33 16.21
N LEU A 209 13.48 0.67 16.83
CA LEU A 209 14.77 0.71 16.14
C LEU A 209 15.26 -0.70 15.80
N LYS A 210 15.72 -0.89 14.56
CA LYS A 210 16.19 -2.16 14.00
C LYS A 210 15.14 -3.28 14.04
N GLU A 211 13.87 -2.89 13.89
CA GLU A 211 12.73 -3.81 13.91
C GLU A 211 11.90 -3.74 12.64
N ASP A 212 11.41 -4.91 12.23
CA ASP A 212 10.40 -5.05 11.17
C ASP A 212 9.00 -5.03 11.78
N PHE A 213 8.07 -4.31 11.18
CA PHE A 213 6.66 -4.32 11.53
C PHE A 213 5.80 -4.49 10.29
N HIS A 214 4.70 -5.20 10.38
CA HIS A 214 3.56 -4.93 9.52
C HIS A 214 2.49 -4.16 10.31
N ILE A 215 1.74 -3.34 9.60
CA ILE A 215 0.59 -2.60 10.13
C ILE A 215 -0.57 -2.86 9.19
N THR A 216 -1.56 -3.62 9.65
CA THR A 216 -2.64 -4.14 8.81
C THR A 216 -3.97 -4.12 9.56
N GLY A 217 -5.09 -4.31 8.83
CA GLY A 217 -6.36 -4.63 9.44
C GLY A 217 -6.30 -5.95 10.21
N ASP A 218 -7.14 -6.08 11.23
CA ASP A 218 -7.24 -7.31 12.05
C ASP A 218 -8.20 -8.35 11.43
N VAL A 219 -8.93 -7.98 10.37
CA VAL A 219 -9.92 -8.82 9.69
C VAL A 219 -9.59 -8.93 8.21
N GLY A 220 -9.76 -10.11 7.64
CA GLY A 220 -9.68 -10.35 6.22
C GLY A 220 -11.05 -10.56 5.58
N PHE A 221 -11.16 -10.27 4.27
CA PHE A 221 -12.37 -10.38 3.47
C PHE A 221 -12.07 -11.20 2.23
N THR A 222 -13.04 -11.98 1.75
CA THR A 222 -12.90 -12.64 0.46
C THR A 222 -12.90 -11.61 -0.68
N TRP A 223 -12.28 -11.93 -1.80
CA TRP A 223 -12.32 -11.02 -2.95
C TRP A 223 -13.75 -10.82 -3.48
N ASP A 224 -14.59 -11.84 -3.41
CA ASP A 224 -16.01 -11.72 -3.76
C ASP A 224 -16.71 -10.70 -2.85
N ALA A 225 -16.51 -10.79 -1.54
CA ALA A 225 -17.08 -9.82 -0.61
C ALA A 225 -16.62 -8.39 -0.90
N ILE A 226 -15.33 -8.20 -1.22
CA ILE A 226 -14.77 -6.90 -1.59
C ILE A 226 -15.49 -6.33 -2.82
N TYR A 227 -15.61 -7.11 -3.89
CA TYR A 227 -16.26 -6.64 -5.13
C TYR A 227 -17.77 -6.45 -4.96
N MET A 228 -18.44 -7.31 -4.21
CA MET A 228 -19.86 -7.12 -3.88
C MET A 228 -20.08 -5.85 -3.05
N SER A 229 -19.22 -5.54 -2.10
CA SER A 229 -19.31 -4.31 -1.31
C SER A 229 -19.02 -3.06 -2.17
N ILE A 230 -18.09 -3.12 -3.12
CA ILE A 230 -17.89 -2.03 -4.10
C ILE A 230 -19.18 -1.80 -4.90
N ALA A 231 -19.77 -2.86 -5.47
CA ALA A 231 -21.01 -2.77 -6.25
C ALA A 231 -22.17 -2.21 -5.42
N LYS A 232 -22.33 -2.67 -4.18
CA LYS A 232 -23.32 -2.13 -3.22
C LYS A 232 -23.12 -0.64 -3.01
N GLY A 233 -21.90 -0.19 -2.79
CA GLY A 233 -21.59 1.24 -2.61
C GLY A 233 -21.82 2.09 -3.86
N LEU A 234 -21.82 1.46 -5.05
CA LEU A 234 -22.20 2.08 -6.33
C LEU A 234 -23.71 2.03 -6.60
N GLY A 235 -24.48 1.23 -5.85
CA GLY A 235 -25.91 1.04 -6.05
C GLY A 235 -26.25 0.10 -7.20
N VAL A 236 -25.38 -0.87 -7.52
CA VAL A 236 -25.55 -1.86 -8.59
C VAL A 236 -25.22 -3.28 -8.08
N GLU A 237 -25.57 -4.28 -8.87
CA GLU A 237 -25.15 -5.66 -8.62
C GLU A 237 -23.85 -5.99 -9.35
N ALA A 238 -22.94 -6.72 -8.67
CA ALA A 238 -21.73 -7.21 -9.28
C ALA A 238 -22.00 -8.49 -10.09
N LYS A 239 -21.48 -8.56 -11.31
CA LYS A 239 -21.36 -9.79 -12.08
C LYS A 239 -19.92 -10.26 -12.00
N LEU A 240 -19.66 -11.25 -11.16
CA LEU A 240 -18.30 -11.77 -10.95
C LEU A 240 -18.03 -12.90 -11.97
N ALA A 241 -16.90 -12.79 -12.66
CA ALA A 241 -16.40 -13.83 -13.56
C ALA A 241 -15.16 -14.46 -12.93
N HIS A 242 -15.34 -15.63 -12.32
CA HIS A 242 -14.25 -16.37 -11.68
C HIS A 242 -13.42 -17.10 -12.75
N VAL A 243 -12.11 -16.84 -12.77
CA VAL A 243 -11.20 -17.41 -13.75
C VAL A 243 -9.95 -17.93 -13.03
N PRO A 244 -9.54 -19.18 -13.30
CA PRO A 244 -8.32 -19.73 -12.68
C PRO A 244 -7.12 -18.79 -12.90
N THR A 245 -6.32 -18.61 -11.86
CA THR A 245 -5.15 -17.69 -11.88
C THR A 245 -4.21 -18.00 -13.05
N ASP A 246 -3.90 -19.28 -13.28
CA ASP A 246 -3.02 -19.70 -14.39
C ASP A 246 -3.60 -19.36 -15.76
N THR A 247 -4.93 -19.39 -15.89
CA THR A 247 -5.61 -18.99 -17.11
C THR A 247 -5.45 -17.47 -17.33
N LEU A 248 -5.68 -16.66 -16.31
CA LEU A 248 -5.47 -15.20 -16.38
C LEU A 248 -4.03 -14.85 -16.78
N ILE A 249 -3.05 -15.53 -16.22
CA ILE A 249 -1.63 -15.32 -16.52
C ILE A 249 -1.31 -15.69 -17.99
N ARG A 250 -1.97 -16.70 -18.57
CA ARG A 250 -1.81 -17.01 -19.99
C ARG A 250 -2.31 -15.90 -20.91
N TYR A 251 -3.39 -15.20 -20.54
CA TYR A 251 -3.88 -14.03 -21.27
C TYR A 251 -2.96 -12.81 -21.14
N LYS A 252 -2.42 -12.60 -19.93
CA LYS A 252 -1.54 -11.46 -19.65
C LYS A 252 -0.44 -11.88 -18.65
N PRO A 253 0.76 -12.25 -19.13
CA PRO A 253 1.86 -12.74 -18.30
C PRO A 253 2.27 -11.78 -17.17
N ASP A 254 2.15 -10.46 -17.37
CA ASP A 254 2.46 -9.45 -16.34
C ASP A 254 1.59 -9.57 -15.09
N TRP A 255 0.44 -10.23 -15.18
CA TRP A 255 -0.41 -10.50 -14.02
C TRP A 255 0.18 -11.54 -13.06
N ALA A 256 1.18 -12.32 -13.49
CA ALA A 256 1.82 -13.31 -12.64
C ALA A 256 2.38 -12.69 -11.34
N GLY A 257 3.06 -11.53 -11.45
CA GLY A 257 3.61 -10.83 -10.29
C GLY A 257 2.57 -10.53 -9.21
N PRO A 258 1.59 -9.67 -9.46
CA PRO A 258 0.57 -9.30 -8.47
C PRO A 258 -0.33 -10.46 -8.06
N LEU A 259 -0.60 -11.44 -8.92
CA LEU A 259 -1.43 -12.59 -8.57
C LEU A 259 -0.65 -13.62 -7.75
N LEU A 260 0.34 -14.29 -8.34
CA LEU A 260 1.11 -15.34 -7.66
C LEU A 260 2.01 -14.78 -6.55
N GLY A 261 2.47 -13.54 -6.70
CA GLY A 261 3.28 -12.86 -5.69
C GLY A 261 2.46 -12.33 -4.51
N ASP A 262 1.11 -12.24 -4.63
CA ASP A 262 0.34 -11.60 -3.57
C ASP A 262 -1.14 -12.01 -3.54
N LYS A 263 -1.97 -11.59 -4.51
CA LYS A 263 -3.42 -11.44 -4.36
C LYS A 263 -4.24 -12.73 -4.45
N THR A 264 -3.68 -13.83 -4.94
CA THR A 264 -4.37 -15.13 -5.01
C THR A 264 -4.25 -15.95 -3.73
N TRP A 265 -3.46 -15.47 -2.77
CA TRP A 265 -3.23 -16.17 -1.51
C TRP A 265 -4.07 -15.55 -0.40
N THR A 266 -4.58 -16.42 0.50
CA THR A 266 -5.10 -15.95 1.78
C THR A 266 -3.98 -15.27 2.56
N THR A 267 -4.20 -14.02 2.98
CA THR A 267 -3.22 -13.19 3.66
C THR A 267 -3.83 -12.55 4.90
N LEU A 268 -3.54 -13.15 6.05
CA LEU A 268 -3.90 -12.66 7.39
C LEU A 268 -2.62 -12.37 8.18
N PHE A 269 -2.68 -11.41 9.09
CA PHE A 269 -1.50 -10.89 9.79
C PHE A 269 -1.69 -10.90 11.31
N ASP A 270 -0.64 -11.26 12.03
CA ASP A 270 -0.57 -11.14 13.49
C ASP A 270 -0.01 -9.76 13.88
N ASN A 271 -0.89 -8.82 14.22
CA ASN A 271 -0.53 -7.47 14.66
C ASN A 271 -0.02 -7.39 16.11
N SER A 272 0.22 -8.51 16.80
CA SER A 272 0.64 -8.50 18.21
C SER A 272 1.93 -7.73 18.44
N LYS A 273 2.88 -7.77 17.51
CA LYS A 273 4.16 -7.05 17.63
C LYS A 273 3.96 -5.54 17.61
N ILE A 274 3.27 -5.02 16.61
CA ILE A 274 3.01 -3.58 16.52
C ILE A 274 2.14 -3.09 17.69
N LYS A 275 1.16 -3.87 18.15
CA LYS A 275 0.34 -3.53 19.31
C LYS A 275 1.17 -3.44 20.60
N ARG A 276 2.15 -4.31 20.81
CA ARG A 276 3.07 -4.22 21.96
C ARG A 276 3.93 -2.96 21.95
N VAL A 277 4.36 -2.49 20.76
CA VAL A 277 5.30 -1.36 20.65
C VAL A 277 4.59 -0.02 20.54
N ALA A 278 3.52 0.05 19.77
CA ALA A 278 2.76 1.28 19.52
C ALA A 278 1.56 1.48 20.48
N GLY A 279 1.29 0.49 21.33
CA GLY A 279 0.07 0.43 22.12
C GLY A 279 -1.12 -0.10 21.33
N ASP A 280 -2.20 -0.41 22.04
CA ASP A 280 -3.40 -0.95 21.41
C ASP A 280 -4.02 0.05 20.43
N PHE A 281 -4.41 -0.47 19.28
CA PHE A 281 -5.19 0.22 18.28
C PHE A 281 -6.20 -0.76 17.67
N SER A 282 -7.25 -0.22 17.08
CA SER A 282 -8.24 -0.97 16.33
C SER A 282 -8.37 -0.41 14.93
N CYS A 283 -8.51 -1.29 13.96
CA CYS A 283 -8.89 -0.95 12.60
C CYS A 283 -10.39 -1.14 12.40
N GLU A 284 -10.98 -0.46 11.43
CA GLU A 284 -12.36 -0.71 11.01
C GLU A 284 -12.47 -2.16 10.51
N THR A 285 -13.54 -2.86 10.93
CA THR A 285 -13.80 -4.26 10.61
C THR A 285 -15.02 -4.45 9.69
N ASP A 286 -15.80 -3.41 9.48
CA ASP A 286 -16.92 -3.39 8.56
C ASP A 286 -16.43 -3.02 7.15
N LEU A 287 -16.54 -3.97 6.22
CA LEU A 287 -16.05 -3.81 4.86
C LEU A 287 -16.72 -2.63 4.12
N ASP A 288 -18.01 -2.44 4.31
CA ASP A 288 -18.73 -1.33 3.68
C ASP A 288 -18.17 0.01 4.19
N LYS A 289 -17.85 0.12 5.47
CA LYS A 289 -17.23 1.33 6.04
C LYS A 289 -15.79 1.53 5.58
N ILE A 290 -15.02 0.45 5.39
CA ILE A 290 -13.67 0.51 4.83
C ILE A 290 -13.71 1.11 3.43
N LEU A 291 -14.73 0.80 2.64
CA LEU A 291 -14.85 1.21 1.24
C LEU A 291 -15.57 2.55 1.02
N VAL A 292 -16.10 3.20 2.08
CA VAL A 292 -16.78 4.51 1.97
C VAL A 292 -15.91 5.55 1.26
N GLU A 293 -14.68 5.74 1.74
CA GLU A 293 -13.78 6.75 1.20
C GLU A 293 -13.32 6.44 -0.24
N PRO A 294 -12.82 5.23 -0.58
CA PRO A 294 -12.51 4.89 -1.95
C PRO A 294 -13.67 5.15 -2.93
N ILE A 295 -14.90 4.78 -2.53
CA ILE A 295 -16.10 4.98 -3.35
C ILE A 295 -16.46 6.47 -3.45
N ARG A 296 -16.34 7.24 -2.37
CA ARG A 296 -16.55 8.69 -2.38
C ARG A 296 -15.59 9.38 -3.35
N PHE A 297 -14.29 9.07 -3.28
CA PHE A 297 -13.29 9.62 -4.19
C PHE A 297 -13.52 9.19 -5.65
N LEU A 298 -13.92 7.93 -5.88
CA LEU A 298 -14.32 7.48 -7.20
C LEU A 298 -15.48 8.32 -7.75
N LYS A 299 -16.58 8.49 -6.98
CA LYS A 299 -17.74 9.29 -7.38
C LYS A 299 -17.34 10.74 -7.72
N GLN A 300 -16.43 11.33 -6.96
CA GLN A 300 -15.88 12.66 -7.26
C GLN A 300 -15.10 12.69 -8.58
N ARG A 301 -14.23 11.70 -8.84
CA ARG A 301 -13.51 11.60 -10.12
C ARG A 301 -14.44 11.42 -11.30
N LEU A 302 -15.47 10.59 -11.15
CA LEU A 302 -16.49 10.41 -12.21
C LEU A 302 -17.29 11.68 -12.46
N ALA A 303 -17.71 12.39 -11.41
CA ALA A 303 -18.40 13.67 -11.53
C ALA A 303 -17.52 14.75 -12.20
N ALA A 304 -16.23 14.76 -11.90
CA ALA A 304 -15.25 15.63 -12.53
C ALA A 304 -14.84 15.18 -13.94
N LYS A 305 -15.40 14.06 -14.45
CA LYS A 305 -15.05 13.46 -15.74
C LYS A 305 -13.54 13.18 -15.89
N THR A 306 -12.88 12.83 -14.77
CA THR A 306 -11.48 12.43 -14.81
C THR A 306 -11.33 11.20 -15.71
N PRO A 307 -10.40 11.19 -16.67
CA PRO A 307 -10.16 10.05 -17.54
C PRO A 307 -9.84 8.79 -16.73
N VAL A 308 -10.52 7.68 -17.06
CA VAL A 308 -10.27 6.36 -16.48
C VAL A 308 -9.54 5.51 -17.52
N ASN A 309 -8.45 4.88 -17.11
CA ASN A 309 -7.77 3.93 -17.97
C ASN A 309 -8.63 2.67 -18.14
N GLN A 310 -9.03 2.37 -19.38
CA GLN A 310 -9.84 1.23 -19.78
C GLN A 310 -9.12 0.33 -20.80
N GLU A 311 -7.79 0.40 -20.89
CA GLU A 311 -6.99 -0.40 -21.83
C GLU A 311 -7.17 -1.92 -21.64
N LEU A 312 -7.52 -2.35 -20.42
CA LEU A 312 -7.79 -3.76 -20.12
C LEU A 312 -9.20 -4.21 -20.52
N ASP A 313 -10.14 -3.30 -20.71
CA ASP A 313 -11.56 -3.66 -20.94
C ASP A 313 -11.77 -4.62 -22.12
N PRO A 314 -11.16 -4.43 -23.31
CA PRO A 314 -11.32 -5.37 -24.41
C PRO A 314 -10.78 -6.77 -24.11
N LEU A 315 -9.68 -6.85 -23.34
CA LEU A 315 -9.13 -8.13 -22.90
C LEU A 315 -10.06 -8.82 -21.90
N ILE A 316 -10.59 -8.07 -20.94
CA ILE A 316 -11.54 -8.57 -19.94
C ILE A 316 -12.82 -9.08 -20.62
N ASP A 317 -13.38 -8.32 -21.58
CA ASP A 317 -14.56 -8.73 -22.35
C ASP A 317 -14.31 -10.05 -23.11
N ARG A 318 -13.13 -10.20 -23.73
CA ARG A 318 -12.73 -11.44 -24.41
C ARG A 318 -12.64 -12.61 -23.41
N ILE A 319 -11.95 -12.45 -22.29
CA ILE A 319 -11.79 -13.49 -21.28
C ILE A 319 -13.17 -13.93 -20.78
N CYS A 320 -14.04 -13.00 -20.43
CA CYS A 320 -15.37 -13.31 -19.94
C CYS A 320 -16.20 -14.09 -20.98
N ALA A 321 -16.14 -13.71 -22.25
CA ALA A 321 -16.84 -14.39 -23.33
C ALA A 321 -16.33 -15.84 -23.55
N GLU A 322 -15.01 -16.02 -23.60
CA GLU A 322 -14.38 -17.33 -23.75
C GLU A 322 -14.66 -18.24 -22.56
N GLN A 323 -14.64 -17.73 -21.32
CA GLN A 323 -14.97 -18.52 -20.14
C GLN A 323 -16.45 -18.90 -20.07
N ALA A 324 -17.35 -18.01 -20.46
CA ALA A 324 -18.79 -18.33 -20.54
C ALA A 324 -19.08 -19.45 -21.55
N ALA A 325 -18.35 -19.50 -22.67
CA ALA A 325 -18.48 -20.54 -23.66
C ALA A 325 -17.98 -21.92 -23.19
N LEU A 326 -17.08 -21.99 -22.20
CA LEU A 326 -16.60 -23.26 -21.62
C LEU A 326 -17.61 -23.87 -20.62
N GLY A 327 -18.51 -23.07 -20.08
CA GLY A 327 -19.54 -23.51 -19.12
C GLY A 327 -20.90 -23.82 -19.75
N ALA A 328 -21.04 -23.61 -21.05
CA ALA A 328 -22.24 -23.93 -21.84
C ALA A 328 -22.07 -25.29 -22.54
#